data_2a34f322482bded9829d7a82c3d7c227
#
_entry.id   2a34f322482bded9829d7a82c3d7c227
#
_cell.length_a   1.000
_cell.length_b   1.000
_cell.length_c   1.000
_cell.angle_alpha   90.00
_cell.angle_beta   90.00
_cell.angle_gamma   90.00
#
_symmetry.space_group_name_H-M   'P 1'
#
loop_
_entity.id
_entity.type
_entity.pdbx_description
1 polymer ?
#
loop_
_entity_poly.entity_id
_entity_poly.type
_entity_poly.pdbx_seq_one_letter_code
_entity_poly.pdbx_strand_id
1 'polypeptide(L)'
;RVENRRMIICGDLNSNACWDVWDRWWNHSDVVRELSSIGLESVYHHYTGEQQGKESQPTFFMHRKVARPYHIDYAFASADLFQSSEISIGRADEWLAFSDHMPLVLDIACV
;
A
#
# COMPACT_ATOMS: atom_id res chain seq x y z
N ARG A 1 -7.67 -19.56 -0.10
CA ARG A 1 -6.39 -19.40 0.53
C ARG A 1 -5.26 -19.55 -0.47
N VAL A 2 -4.23 -18.74 -0.35
CA VAL A 2 -3.11 -18.69 -1.32
C VAL A 2 -1.93 -19.58 -0.89
N GLU A 3 -2.19 -20.65 -0.20
CA GLU A 3 -1.13 -21.61 0.18
C GLU A 3 -0.37 -22.12 -1.02
N ASN A 4 0.95 -22.22 -0.89
CA ASN A 4 1.85 -22.73 -1.92
C ASN A 4 1.82 -21.94 -3.22
N ARG A 5 1.26 -20.73 -3.20
CA ARG A 5 1.24 -19.84 -4.35
C ARG A 5 1.91 -18.53 -4.01
N ARG A 6 2.65 -18.02 -4.97
CA ARG A 6 3.17 -16.65 -4.89
C ARG A 6 2.18 -15.74 -5.56
N MET A 7 1.71 -14.74 -4.81
CA MET A 7 0.69 -13.83 -5.32
C MET A 7 1.02 -12.40 -4.92
N ILE A 8 0.79 -11.47 -5.81
CA ILE A 8 0.91 -10.05 -5.58
C ILE A 8 -0.39 -9.42 -6.07
N ILE A 9 -0.98 -8.58 -5.22
CA ILE A 9 -2.11 -7.73 -5.58
C ILE A 9 -1.66 -6.29 -5.35
N CYS A 10 -1.70 -5.47 -6.39
CA CYS A 10 -1.28 -4.08 -6.28
C CYS A 10 -2.17 -3.16 -7.07
N GLY A 11 -2.25 -1.91 -6.63
CA GLY A 11 -3.01 -0.88 -7.32
C GLY A 11 -3.56 0.17 -6.38
N ASP A 12 -4.37 1.04 -6.95
CA ASP A 12 -5.07 2.11 -6.25
C ASP A 12 -6.34 1.54 -5.62
N LEU A 13 -6.34 1.45 -4.29
CA LEU A 13 -7.53 1.00 -3.55
C LEU A 13 -8.46 2.16 -3.21
N ASN A 14 -8.02 3.39 -3.45
CA ASN A 14 -8.78 4.60 -3.15
C ASN A 14 -9.30 4.61 -1.71
N SER A 15 -8.53 4.06 -0.78
CA SER A 15 -8.92 3.92 0.62
C SER A 15 -7.70 3.95 1.54
N ASN A 16 -7.95 4.26 2.82
CA ASN A 16 -6.92 4.27 3.85
C ASN A 16 -7.60 4.09 5.20
N ALA A 17 -6.88 3.49 6.16
CA ALA A 17 -7.41 3.24 7.50
C ALA A 17 -7.72 4.54 8.26
N CYS A 18 -7.11 5.68 7.87
CA CYS A 18 -7.41 6.96 8.51
C CYS A 18 -8.87 7.40 8.28
N TRP A 19 -9.55 6.82 7.29
CA TRP A 19 -10.96 7.11 7.01
C TRP A 19 -11.91 6.05 7.54
N ASP A 20 -11.43 5.06 8.29
CA ASP A 20 -12.29 4.07 8.91
C ASP A 20 -13.29 4.75 9.84
N VAL A 21 -14.56 4.29 9.80
CA VAL A 21 -15.61 4.75 10.69
C VAL A 21 -16.26 3.55 11.36
N TRP A 22 -16.47 3.64 12.66
CA TRP A 22 -16.94 2.50 13.47
C TRP A 22 -18.31 1.97 13.03
N ASP A 23 -19.16 2.84 12.49
CA ASP A 23 -20.52 2.47 12.08
C ASP A 23 -20.64 2.14 10.59
N ARG A 24 -19.52 2.11 9.86
CA ARG A 24 -19.53 1.69 8.47
C ARG A 24 -19.45 0.17 8.40
N TRP A 25 -20.23 -0.40 7.51
CA TRP A 25 -20.24 -1.85 7.31
C TRP A 25 -18.90 -2.40 6.86
N TRP A 26 -18.20 -1.70 5.98
CA TRP A 26 -16.94 -2.18 5.41
C TRP A 26 -15.93 -1.06 5.31
N ASN A 27 -14.82 -1.19 6.03
CA ASN A 27 -13.74 -0.21 6.08
C ASN A 27 -12.47 -0.74 5.40
N HIS A 28 -11.50 0.15 5.19
CA HIS A 28 -10.19 -0.24 4.67
C HIS A 28 -9.54 -1.32 5.55
N SER A 29 -9.61 -1.18 6.86
CA SER A 29 -9.03 -2.16 7.78
C SER A 29 -9.68 -3.54 7.65
N ASP A 30 -10.94 -3.61 7.25
CA ASP A 30 -11.60 -4.89 6.97
C ASP A 30 -10.98 -5.59 5.76
N VAL A 31 -10.67 -4.83 4.71
CA VAL A 31 -10.02 -5.36 3.52
C VAL A 31 -8.62 -5.88 3.86
N VAL A 32 -7.85 -5.10 4.62
CA VAL A 32 -6.52 -5.50 5.06
C VAL A 32 -6.58 -6.80 5.85
N ARG A 33 -7.55 -6.91 6.75
CA ARG A 33 -7.74 -8.12 7.57
C ARG A 33 -8.13 -9.32 6.73
N GLU A 34 -9.01 -9.15 5.75
CA GLU A 34 -9.40 -10.23 4.84
C GLU A 34 -8.22 -10.71 4.00
N LEU A 35 -7.42 -9.80 3.46
CA LEU A 35 -6.23 -10.17 2.71
C LEU A 35 -5.23 -10.91 3.61
N SER A 36 -5.04 -10.44 4.84
CA SER A 36 -4.17 -11.10 5.81
C SER A 36 -4.65 -12.52 6.10
N SER A 37 -5.96 -12.73 6.20
CA SER A 37 -6.53 -14.04 6.50
C SER A 37 -6.23 -15.10 5.42
N ILE A 38 -5.94 -14.66 4.21
CA ILE A 38 -5.55 -15.57 3.11
C ILE A 38 -4.05 -15.51 2.81
N GLY A 39 -3.28 -14.88 3.67
CA GLY A 39 -1.82 -14.86 3.59
C GLY A 39 -1.21 -13.72 2.78
N LEU A 40 -1.98 -12.67 2.50
CA LEU A 40 -1.50 -11.51 1.75
C LEU A 40 -1.34 -10.32 2.69
N GLU A 41 -0.11 -9.80 2.79
CA GLU A 41 0.23 -8.67 3.65
C GLU A 41 0.73 -7.49 2.83
N SER A 42 0.53 -6.29 3.36
CA SER A 42 1.03 -5.08 2.72
C SER A 42 2.54 -5.02 2.79
N VAL A 43 3.19 -4.97 1.63
CA VAL A 43 4.65 -4.92 1.57
C VAL A 43 5.18 -3.62 2.15
N TYR A 44 4.54 -2.49 1.86
CA TYR A 44 4.96 -1.20 2.41
C TYR A 44 5.01 -1.23 3.94
N HIS A 45 3.92 -1.69 4.58
CA HIS A 45 3.82 -1.69 6.03
C HIS A 45 4.75 -2.71 6.67
N HIS A 46 4.96 -3.84 6.01
CA HIS A 46 5.92 -4.83 6.47
C HIS A 46 7.36 -4.30 6.38
N TYR A 47 7.71 -3.69 5.27
CA TYR A 47 9.07 -3.21 5.00
C TYR A 47 9.44 -2.00 5.86
N THR A 48 8.52 -1.05 6.02
CA THR A 48 8.78 0.18 6.79
C THR A 48 8.52 0.04 8.28
N GLY A 49 7.70 -0.93 8.68
CA GLY A 49 7.23 -1.05 10.06
C GLY A 49 6.13 -0.04 10.42
N GLU A 50 5.67 0.75 9.47
CA GLU A 50 4.60 1.72 9.71
C GLU A 50 3.24 1.04 9.77
N GLN A 51 2.31 1.66 10.49
CA GLN A 51 0.96 1.14 10.65
C GLN A 51 0.04 1.65 9.53
N GLN A 52 -0.96 0.86 9.21
CA GLN A 52 -2.04 1.28 8.33
C GLN A 52 -2.69 2.55 8.89
N GLY A 53 -2.84 3.57 8.05
CA GLY A 53 -3.40 4.86 8.44
C GLY A 53 -2.37 5.86 8.95
N LYS A 54 -1.12 5.44 9.16
CA LYS A 54 -0.05 6.31 9.68
C LYS A 54 1.19 6.29 8.79
N GLU A 55 0.98 6.21 7.50
CA GLU A 55 2.07 6.19 6.54
C GLU A 55 2.74 7.55 6.43
N SER A 56 4.07 7.55 6.44
CA SER A 56 4.85 8.78 6.27
C SER A 56 5.05 9.18 4.82
N GLN A 57 4.89 8.24 3.89
CA GLN A 57 5.11 8.48 2.47
C GLN A 57 3.80 8.46 1.72
N PRO A 58 3.37 9.59 1.15
CA PRO A 58 2.14 9.63 0.35
C PRO A 58 2.33 8.99 -1.02
N THR A 59 1.26 8.41 -1.53
CA THR A 59 1.20 7.88 -2.89
C THR A 59 0.33 8.75 -3.80
N PHE A 60 -0.36 9.72 -3.23
CA PHE A 60 -1.31 10.55 -3.97
C PHE A 60 -1.38 11.96 -3.36
N PHE A 61 -1.46 12.97 -4.22
CA PHE A 61 -1.65 14.34 -3.79
C PHE A 61 -2.90 14.90 -4.46
N MET A 62 -3.93 15.17 -3.67
CA MET A 62 -5.21 15.63 -4.19
C MET A 62 -5.03 16.99 -4.90
N HIS A 63 -5.53 17.08 -6.13
CA HIS A 63 -5.39 18.25 -7.00
C HIS A 63 -3.92 18.64 -7.23
N ARG A 64 -2.99 17.68 -7.13
CA ARG A 64 -1.54 17.91 -7.23
C ARG A 64 -1.02 18.93 -6.22
N LYS A 65 -1.67 19.03 -5.05
CA LYS A 65 -1.27 19.94 -4.00
C LYS A 65 -0.44 19.21 -2.95
N VAL A 66 0.80 19.66 -2.73
CA VAL A 66 1.71 19.07 -1.74
C VAL A 66 1.09 19.08 -0.34
N ALA A 67 0.22 20.05 -0.05
CA ALA A 67 -0.44 20.15 1.24
C ALA A 67 -1.60 19.17 1.42
N ARG A 68 -1.92 18.34 0.41
CA ARG A 68 -3.03 17.37 0.48
C ARG A 68 -2.56 15.96 0.13
N PRO A 69 -1.65 15.39 0.95
CA PRO A 69 -1.08 14.06 0.71
C PRO A 69 -1.98 12.97 1.27
N TYR A 70 -2.05 11.83 0.55
CA TYR A 70 -2.77 10.64 0.98
C TYR A 70 -2.00 9.39 0.57
N HIS A 71 -2.23 8.30 1.27
CA HIS A 71 -1.64 7.00 0.94
C HIS A 71 -2.79 6.07 0.56
N ILE A 72 -2.96 5.81 -0.73
CA ILE A 72 -4.11 5.04 -1.25
C ILE A 72 -3.71 3.96 -2.25
N ASP A 73 -2.43 3.85 -2.57
CA ASP A 73 -1.90 2.83 -3.47
C ASP A 73 -1.12 1.81 -2.66
N TYR A 74 -1.33 0.54 -2.93
CA TYR A 74 -0.79 -0.54 -2.11
C TYR A 74 -0.26 -1.69 -2.96
N ALA A 75 0.65 -2.46 -2.36
CA ALA A 75 1.06 -3.75 -2.86
C ALA A 75 0.94 -4.76 -1.73
N PHE A 76 0.15 -5.80 -1.94
CA PHE A 76 -0.01 -6.92 -1.02
C PHE A 76 0.66 -8.14 -1.64
N ALA A 77 1.38 -8.89 -0.86
CA ALA A 77 2.09 -10.06 -1.36
C ALA A 77 2.04 -11.19 -0.35
N SER A 78 2.23 -12.41 -0.85
CA SER A 78 2.33 -13.59 0.00
C SER A 78 3.61 -13.53 0.85
N ALA A 79 3.57 -14.14 2.04
CA ALA A 79 4.60 -13.98 3.06
C ALA A 79 5.99 -14.42 2.59
N ASP A 80 6.08 -15.39 1.71
CA ASP A 80 7.35 -15.89 1.18
C ASP A 80 8.09 -14.86 0.30
N LEU A 81 7.40 -13.80 -0.12
CA LEU A 81 8.01 -12.75 -0.93
C LEU A 81 8.56 -11.59 -0.09
N PHE A 82 8.14 -11.45 1.16
CA PHE A 82 8.51 -10.29 1.99
C PHE A 82 9.99 -10.19 2.26
N GLN A 83 10.64 -11.32 2.58
CA GLN A 83 12.04 -11.31 3.01
C GLN A 83 13.00 -10.88 1.91
N SER A 84 12.57 -11.00 0.65
CA SER A 84 13.38 -10.65 -0.51
C SER A 84 12.84 -9.42 -1.24
N SER A 85 11.91 -8.67 -0.63
CA SER A 85 11.29 -7.55 -1.32
C SER A 85 11.67 -6.21 -0.68
N GLU A 86 11.75 -5.21 -1.54
CA GLU A 86 11.90 -3.81 -1.15
C GLU A 86 10.81 -3.02 -1.85
N ILE A 87 10.38 -1.93 -1.22
CA ILE A 87 9.36 -1.06 -1.80
C ILE A 87 9.82 0.38 -1.69
N SER A 88 9.57 1.16 -2.74
CA SER A 88 9.85 2.57 -2.74
C SER A 88 8.70 3.33 -3.38
N ILE A 89 8.53 4.58 -2.96
CA ILE A 89 7.51 5.47 -3.49
C ILE A 89 8.23 6.69 -4.03
N GLY A 90 7.89 7.09 -5.25
CA GLY A 90 8.46 8.26 -5.89
C GLY A 90 8.19 9.54 -5.11
N ARG A 91 9.07 10.52 -5.25
CA ARG A 91 8.98 11.77 -4.52
C ARG A 91 8.18 12.80 -5.30
N ALA A 92 7.48 13.65 -4.57
CA ALA A 92 6.65 14.69 -5.17
C ALA A 92 7.46 15.65 -6.05
N ASP A 93 8.68 15.99 -5.64
CA ASP A 93 9.52 16.91 -6.40
C ASP A 93 9.95 16.35 -7.77
N GLU A 94 9.90 15.02 -7.94
CA GLU A 94 10.24 14.37 -9.20
C GLU A 94 9.02 14.02 -10.06
N TRP A 95 7.90 13.69 -9.44
CA TRP A 95 6.77 13.05 -10.13
C TRP A 95 5.48 13.87 -10.18
N LEU A 96 5.31 14.85 -9.27
CA LEU A 96 4.03 15.57 -9.18
C LEU A 96 3.71 16.37 -10.45
N ALA A 97 4.72 16.77 -11.22
CA ALA A 97 4.52 17.46 -12.48
C ALA A 97 3.85 16.57 -13.54
N PHE A 98 3.95 15.24 -13.38
CA PHE A 98 3.44 14.29 -14.36
C PHE A 98 2.16 13.58 -13.90
N SER A 99 1.95 13.44 -12.60
CA SER A 99 0.81 12.70 -12.07
C SER A 99 0.49 13.17 -10.66
N ASP A 100 -0.77 13.02 -10.27
CA ASP A 100 -1.20 13.18 -8.87
C ASP A 100 -0.89 11.92 -8.05
N HIS A 101 -0.60 10.79 -8.69
CA HIS A 101 -0.10 9.58 -8.02
C HIS A 101 1.42 9.48 -8.15
N MET A 102 2.06 9.07 -7.06
CA MET A 102 3.48 8.77 -7.07
C MET A 102 3.69 7.31 -7.48
N PRO A 103 4.75 6.98 -8.21
CA PRO A 103 5.00 5.58 -8.56
C PRO A 103 5.36 4.78 -7.32
N LEU A 104 4.75 3.61 -7.19
CA LEU A 104 5.07 2.64 -6.16
C LEU A 104 5.84 1.52 -6.84
N VAL A 105 7.08 1.30 -6.42
CA VAL A 105 7.97 0.30 -7.03
C VAL A 105 8.23 -0.81 -6.05
N LEU A 106 7.81 -2.01 -6.42
CA LEU A 106 8.05 -3.22 -5.66
C LEU A 106 9.17 -4.01 -6.34
N ASP A 107 10.24 -4.21 -5.61
CA ASP A 107 11.42 -4.95 -6.10
C ASP A 107 11.52 -6.25 -5.31
N ILE A 108 11.45 -7.37 -6.01
CA ILE A 108 11.47 -8.70 -5.41
C ILE A 108 12.65 -9.48 -5.99
N ALA A 109 13.54 -9.94 -5.11
CA ALA A 109 14.62 -10.81 -5.52
C ALA A 109 14.04 -12.21 -5.79
N CYS A 110 14.19 -12.67 -7.02
CA CYS A 110 13.80 -14.04 -7.39
C CYS A 110 14.85 -15.02 -6.93
N VAL A 111 14.41 -16.05 -6.26
CA VAL A 111 15.28 -17.10 -5.76
C VAL A 111 14.94 -18.41 -6.46
#